data_bd498fcd71969dc11304b203f83d0687
#
_entry.id   bd498fcd71969dc11304b203f83d0687
#
_cell.length_a   1.000
_cell.length_b   1.000
_cell.length_c   1.000
_cell.angle_alpha   90.00
_cell.angle_beta   90.00
_cell.angle_gamma   90.00
#
_symmetry.space_group_name_H-M   'P 1'
#
loop_
_entity.id
_entity.type
_entity.pdbx_description
1 polymer ?
#
loop_
_entity_poly.entity_id
_entity_poly.type
_entity_poly.pdbx_seq_one_letter_code
_entity_poly.pdbx_strand_id
1 'polypeptide(L)'
;MPTPFVHLHTHTTYSLLDGATLLDPLIEHVRWLKQPAVAITDHGNLFGTIPFYTKARSAGIKPIIGCEVYMAKGSLLDKKPPEGPRDFYHLILLAQNSLGYQNLIRLVSHGYTEGFYYKPRIDKSLLRSHSSGLIALSGCLDGEIPTLLRQEQFASASVAAQDFLDIFGPDRFYLELQANGLHQQQRVNQGLIHVHRELGIPLVATNDCHYLKRGDADAHDLLLCIQTGTTITDTTRLRFGTDQLYVKSSEEMAEAFRELPQAITHTNLIAEQCTLEIPLHRTQLPRYNVPPPHTLDSFLETLAQQGLSARLAQHSGPLDQPKYERRLRTELLTICSMGFAGYFLIVWDIMKFARSRRIPVGPGRGSAAGSLVAYALGITELDPLAYDLLFERFLNPDRVSLPDIDMDFCMKRRQEVINYVTEKYGRDHVAQIITFGTLGAKAAIRDVGRVLDIPYDEVDTIAKLIPSQPNMTIAQALAEEPKLSALSASRPSVGNLLSVAGS
;
A
#
# COMPACT_ATOMS: atom_id res chain seq x y z
N MET A 1 -20.59 -3.54 30.88
CA MET A 1 -20.01 -2.79 29.76
C MET A 1 -20.37 -3.56 28.49
N PRO A 2 -20.73 -2.94 27.39
CA PRO A 2 -20.98 -3.66 26.15
C PRO A 2 -19.73 -4.44 25.76
N THR A 3 -19.92 -5.59 25.10
CA THR A 3 -18.81 -6.38 24.56
C THR A 3 -18.01 -5.50 23.60
N PRO A 4 -16.69 -5.40 23.72
CA PRO A 4 -15.88 -4.62 22.77
C PRO A 4 -16.16 -5.12 21.34
N PHE A 5 -16.08 -4.21 20.37
CA PHE A 5 -16.22 -4.54 18.96
C PHE A 5 -14.91 -4.24 18.23
N VAL A 6 -14.57 -5.05 17.23
CA VAL A 6 -13.39 -4.83 16.37
C VAL A 6 -13.86 -4.74 14.91
N HIS A 7 -13.55 -3.62 14.24
CA HIS A 7 -13.75 -3.50 12.80
C HIS A 7 -12.78 -4.40 12.05
N LEU A 8 -13.31 -5.42 11.34
CA LEU A 8 -12.54 -6.40 10.57
C LEU A 8 -12.59 -6.17 9.06
N HIS A 9 -13.43 -5.24 8.59
CA HIS A 9 -13.59 -4.86 7.19
C HIS A 9 -13.61 -3.35 7.08
N THR A 10 -12.45 -2.78 6.68
CA THR A 10 -12.25 -1.32 6.66
C THR A 10 -11.34 -0.93 5.49
N HIS A 11 -11.79 0.04 4.70
CA HIS A 11 -11.08 0.62 3.58
C HIS A 11 -10.44 1.95 3.97
N THR A 12 -9.17 2.11 3.58
CA THR A 12 -8.42 3.35 3.78
C THR A 12 -8.23 4.07 2.44
N THR A 13 -7.52 5.19 2.45
CA THR A 13 -7.13 5.88 1.21
C THR A 13 -6.24 5.02 0.29
N TYR A 14 -5.76 3.85 0.74
CA TYR A 14 -5.08 2.86 -0.11
C TYR A 14 -6.05 1.96 -0.90
N SER A 15 -7.35 2.00 -0.61
CA SER A 15 -8.42 1.64 -1.56
C SER A 15 -8.64 2.81 -2.50
N LEU A 16 -7.72 2.98 -3.48
CA LEU A 16 -7.52 4.21 -4.26
C LEU A 16 -8.82 4.73 -4.88
N LEU A 17 -9.16 6.00 -4.57
CA LEU A 17 -10.36 6.70 -5.02
C LEU A 17 -11.69 6.01 -4.63
N ASP A 18 -11.65 5.11 -3.62
CA ASP A 18 -12.81 4.44 -3.06
C ASP A 18 -12.86 4.66 -1.53
N GLY A 19 -11.83 4.25 -0.80
CA GLY A 19 -11.73 4.54 0.63
C GLY A 19 -11.35 6.00 0.90
N ALA A 20 -12.11 6.67 1.78
CA ALA A 20 -11.85 8.05 2.22
C ALA A 20 -11.19 8.13 3.61
N THR A 21 -10.89 7.00 4.25
CA THR A 21 -10.35 6.96 5.61
C THR A 21 -8.84 7.10 5.63
N LEU A 22 -8.33 8.21 6.17
CA LEU A 22 -6.89 8.41 6.43
C LEU A 22 -6.44 7.59 7.65
N LEU A 23 -5.19 7.10 7.65
CA LEU A 23 -4.67 6.21 8.70
C LEU A 23 -4.59 6.88 10.08
N ASP A 24 -4.06 8.10 10.18
CA ASP A 24 -3.94 8.79 11.47
C ASP A 24 -5.30 9.07 12.08
N PRO A 25 -6.26 9.69 11.37
CA PRO A 25 -7.64 9.86 11.87
C PRO A 25 -8.33 8.55 12.25
N LEU A 26 -8.11 7.46 11.49
CA LEU A 26 -8.68 6.14 11.81
C LEU A 26 -8.19 5.65 13.18
N ILE A 27 -6.88 5.69 13.40
CA ILE A 27 -6.25 5.21 14.63
C ILE A 27 -6.70 6.05 15.83
N GLU A 28 -6.74 7.38 15.68
CA GLU A 28 -7.22 8.29 16.71
C GLU A 28 -8.70 8.03 17.05
N HIS A 29 -9.52 7.82 16.03
CA HIS A 29 -10.95 7.56 16.20
C HIS A 29 -11.21 6.21 16.89
N VAL A 30 -10.54 5.14 16.46
CA VAL A 30 -10.61 3.80 17.09
C VAL A 30 -10.17 3.87 18.57
N ARG A 31 -9.11 4.64 18.86
CA ARG A 31 -8.67 4.89 20.24
C ARG A 31 -9.72 5.65 21.04
N TRP A 32 -10.34 6.68 20.46
CA TRP A 32 -11.43 7.44 21.10
C TRP A 32 -12.63 6.57 21.39
N LEU A 33 -12.99 5.67 20.46
CA LEU A 33 -14.05 4.65 20.64
C LEU A 33 -13.66 3.55 21.64
N LYS A 34 -12.43 3.54 22.17
CA LYS A 34 -11.91 2.52 23.09
C LYS A 34 -11.97 1.10 22.52
N GLN A 35 -11.89 0.96 21.19
CA GLN A 35 -11.81 -0.33 20.54
C GLN A 35 -10.37 -0.85 20.63
N PRO A 36 -10.14 -2.15 20.96
CA PRO A 36 -8.80 -2.67 21.25
C PRO A 36 -7.96 -2.92 20.00
N ALA A 37 -8.61 -3.10 18.86
CA ALA A 37 -8.00 -3.46 17.57
C ALA A 37 -8.80 -2.91 16.40
N VAL A 38 -8.18 -2.88 15.24
CA VAL A 38 -8.84 -2.57 13.96
C VAL A 38 -8.10 -3.27 12.82
N ALA A 39 -8.82 -3.75 11.81
CA ALA A 39 -8.25 -4.27 10.57
C ALA A 39 -8.24 -3.18 9.49
N ILE A 40 -7.26 -3.27 8.58
CA ILE A 40 -7.38 -2.68 7.25
C ILE A 40 -7.50 -3.80 6.21
N THR A 41 -8.40 -3.64 5.26
CA THR A 41 -8.73 -4.63 4.24
C THR A 41 -8.90 -3.95 2.88
N ASP A 42 -7.93 -3.14 2.50
CA ASP A 42 -7.95 -2.38 1.27
C ASP A 42 -8.12 -3.27 0.03
N HIS A 43 -8.77 -2.75 -1.00
CA HIS A 43 -9.09 -3.45 -2.23
C HIS A 43 -7.84 -3.94 -2.98
N GLY A 44 -7.63 -5.24 -3.02
CA GLY A 44 -6.63 -5.93 -3.85
C GLY A 44 -5.18 -5.56 -3.58
N ASN A 45 -4.85 -4.93 -2.45
CA ASN A 45 -3.50 -4.50 -2.17
C ASN A 45 -3.15 -4.51 -0.67
N LEU A 46 -1.85 -4.35 -0.38
CA LEU A 46 -1.28 -4.26 0.97
C LEU A 46 -0.45 -2.97 1.14
N PHE A 47 -0.76 -1.92 0.37
CA PHE A 47 0.05 -0.71 0.33
C PHE A 47 0.11 0.01 1.67
N GLY A 48 -1.00 0.03 2.41
CA GLY A 48 -1.12 0.66 3.72
C GLY A 48 -0.55 -0.14 4.88
N THR A 49 -0.10 -1.39 4.67
CA THR A 49 0.26 -2.32 5.77
C THR A 49 1.32 -1.77 6.72
N ILE A 50 2.47 -1.34 6.21
CA ILE A 50 3.59 -0.91 7.06
C ILE A 50 3.30 0.39 7.81
N PRO A 51 2.82 1.47 7.14
CA PRO A 51 2.46 2.68 7.86
C PRO A 51 1.33 2.46 8.87
N PHE A 52 0.32 1.67 8.55
CA PHE A 52 -0.76 1.32 9.48
C PHE A 52 -0.24 0.54 10.69
N TYR A 53 0.52 -0.55 10.44
CA TYR A 53 1.07 -1.39 11.51
C TYR A 53 1.91 -0.57 12.49
N THR A 54 2.81 0.28 11.98
CA THR A 54 3.70 1.10 12.81
C THR A 54 2.91 2.12 13.64
N LYS A 55 1.98 2.82 13.01
CA LYS A 55 1.19 3.87 13.67
C LYS A 55 0.22 3.29 14.72
N ALA A 56 -0.49 2.21 14.38
CA ALA A 56 -1.43 1.57 15.30
C ALA A 56 -0.72 1.00 16.54
N ARG A 57 0.43 0.32 16.35
CA ARG A 57 1.26 -0.17 17.47
C ARG A 57 1.74 0.98 18.36
N SER A 58 2.19 2.08 17.79
CA SER A 58 2.63 3.27 18.53
C SER A 58 1.50 3.91 19.33
N ALA A 59 0.25 3.81 18.85
CA ALA A 59 -0.94 4.32 19.53
C ALA A 59 -1.54 3.34 20.58
N GLY A 60 -0.96 2.14 20.72
CA GLY A 60 -1.47 1.09 21.60
C GLY A 60 -2.70 0.35 21.06
N ILE A 61 -2.98 0.47 19.76
CA ILE A 61 -4.05 -0.26 19.06
C ILE A 61 -3.46 -1.48 18.38
N LYS A 62 -4.11 -2.64 18.50
CA LYS A 62 -3.69 -3.88 17.83
C LYS A 62 -4.02 -3.79 16.33
N PRO A 63 -3.01 -3.75 15.43
CA PRO A 63 -3.26 -3.78 13.99
C PRO A 63 -3.59 -5.20 13.53
N ILE A 64 -4.63 -5.33 12.71
CA ILE A 64 -4.96 -6.56 11.99
C ILE A 64 -4.74 -6.27 10.51
N ILE A 65 -3.86 -7.06 9.87
CA ILE A 65 -3.51 -6.88 8.47
C ILE A 65 -4.37 -7.80 7.63
N GLY A 66 -5.07 -7.23 6.67
CA GLY A 66 -5.91 -7.93 5.74
C GLY A 66 -5.92 -7.32 4.35
N CYS A 67 -6.71 -7.89 3.48
CA CYS A 67 -6.97 -7.42 2.12
C CYS A 67 -8.33 -7.93 1.68
N GLU A 68 -9.13 -7.08 1.05
CA GLU A 68 -10.27 -7.51 0.27
C GLU A 68 -9.79 -7.91 -1.13
N VAL A 69 -9.64 -9.21 -1.35
CA VAL A 69 -9.14 -9.74 -2.61
C VAL A 69 -10.25 -9.91 -3.63
N TYR A 70 -9.88 -9.80 -4.91
CA TYR A 70 -10.79 -10.06 -6.02
C TYR A 70 -10.69 -11.54 -6.44
N MET A 71 -11.77 -12.27 -6.28
CA MET A 71 -11.89 -13.70 -6.64
C MET A 71 -12.41 -13.83 -8.07
N ALA A 72 -11.62 -14.39 -8.98
CA ALA A 72 -12.10 -14.74 -10.32
C ALA A 72 -13.23 -15.76 -10.26
N LYS A 73 -14.24 -15.64 -11.13
CA LYS A 73 -15.36 -16.60 -11.24
C LYS A 73 -14.94 -17.97 -11.78
N GLY A 74 -13.75 -18.05 -12.38
CA GLY A 74 -13.12 -19.26 -12.87
C GLY A 74 -11.63 -19.22 -12.59
N SER A 75 -10.79 -19.47 -13.60
CA SER A 75 -9.34 -19.33 -13.47
C SER A 75 -8.91 -17.87 -13.47
N LEU A 76 -7.92 -17.52 -12.64
CA LEU A 76 -7.28 -16.20 -12.65
C LEU A 76 -6.64 -15.87 -14.02
N LEU A 77 -6.30 -16.89 -14.80
CA LEU A 77 -5.71 -16.74 -16.13
C LEU A 77 -6.76 -16.45 -17.23
N ASP A 78 -8.04 -16.64 -16.92
CA ASP A 78 -9.11 -16.35 -17.89
C ASP A 78 -9.33 -14.83 -18.00
N LYS A 79 -9.00 -14.26 -19.16
CA LYS A 79 -9.07 -12.82 -19.47
C LYS A 79 -10.12 -12.51 -20.52
N LYS A 80 -11.23 -13.28 -20.52
CA LYS A 80 -12.37 -13.00 -21.40
C LYS A 80 -13.20 -11.83 -20.88
N PRO A 81 -13.87 -11.09 -21.80
CA PRO A 81 -14.83 -10.08 -21.39
C PRO A 81 -15.89 -10.69 -20.46
N PRO A 82 -16.30 -9.98 -19.40
CA PRO A 82 -17.29 -10.50 -18.45
C PRO A 82 -18.65 -10.73 -19.12
N GLU A 83 -19.29 -11.87 -18.82
CA GLU A 83 -20.68 -12.17 -19.24
C GLU A 83 -21.72 -11.44 -18.35
N GLY A 84 -21.31 -10.41 -17.61
CA GLY A 84 -22.15 -9.67 -16.68
C GLY A 84 -21.44 -8.43 -16.15
N PRO A 85 -22.06 -7.71 -15.20
CA PRO A 85 -21.54 -6.41 -14.74
C PRO A 85 -20.19 -6.49 -14.01
N ARG A 86 -19.80 -7.67 -13.49
CA ARG A 86 -18.51 -7.91 -12.83
C ARG A 86 -18.01 -9.32 -13.09
N ASP A 87 -16.70 -9.46 -13.26
CA ASP A 87 -15.99 -10.72 -13.55
C ASP A 87 -15.29 -11.31 -12.31
N PHE A 88 -15.60 -10.80 -11.13
CA PHE A 88 -14.97 -11.21 -9.88
C PHE A 88 -15.95 -11.06 -8.71
N TYR A 89 -15.60 -11.74 -7.62
CA TYR A 89 -16.21 -11.59 -6.30
C TYR A 89 -15.23 -10.97 -5.31
N HIS A 90 -15.72 -10.50 -4.18
CA HIS A 90 -14.92 -10.03 -3.05
C HIS A 90 -14.79 -11.11 -1.99
N LEU A 91 -13.62 -11.20 -1.36
CA LEU A 91 -13.36 -12.04 -0.20
C LEU A 91 -12.41 -11.31 0.74
N ILE A 92 -12.75 -11.25 2.02
CA ILE A 92 -11.86 -10.67 3.02
C ILE A 92 -10.89 -11.72 3.51
N LEU A 93 -9.60 -11.41 3.49
CA LEU A 93 -8.54 -12.24 4.05
C LEU A 93 -7.80 -11.47 5.13
N LEU A 94 -7.66 -12.07 6.32
CA LEU A 94 -6.94 -11.51 7.46
C LEU A 94 -5.73 -12.40 7.78
N ALA A 95 -4.56 -11.80 7.98
CA ALA A 95 -3.35 -12.51 8.36
C ALA A 95 -3.38 -12.86 9.86
N GLN A 96 -3.50 -14.14 10.18
CA GLN A 96 -3.49 -14.64 11.54
C GLN A 96 -2.09 -14.56 12.17
N ASN A 97 -1.05 -14.84 11.38
CA ASN A 97 0.34 -14.91 11.83
C ASN A 97 1.32 -14.60 10.68
N SER A 98 2.62 -14.75 10.93
CA SER A 98 3.65 -14.48 9.92
C SER A 98 3.54 -15.35 8.67
N LEU A 99 3.12 -16.62 8.77
CA LEU A 99 2.88 -17.49 7.63
C LEU A 99 1.69 -16.99 6.81
N GLY A 100 0.59 -16.62 7.47
CA GLY A 100 -0.58 -16.03 6.82
C GLY A 100 -0.24 -14.72 6.10
N TYR A 101 0.57 -13.87 6.73
CA TYR A 101 1.02 -12.62 6.08
C TYR A 101 1.86 -12.88 4.82
N GLN A 102 2.79 -13.84 4.87
CA GLN A 102 3.55 -14.24 3.68
C GLN A 102 2.64 -14.81 2.59
N ASN A 103 1.66 -15.64 2.93
CA ASN A 103 0.68 -16.17 1.99
C ASN A 103 -0.19 -15.05 1.40
N LEU A 104 -0.62 -14.08 2.21
CA LEU A 104 -1.39 -12.93 1.74
C LEU A 104 -0.58 -12.08 0.74
N ILE A 105 0.71 -11.82 1.02
CA ILE A 105 1.61 -11.15 0.07
C ILE A 105 1.71 -11.92 -1.23
N ARG A 106 1.84 -13.26 -1.20
CA ARG A 106 1.91 -14.09 -2.41
C ARG A 106 0.61 -14.03 -3.21
N LEU A 107 -0.54 -14.20 -2.53
CA LEU A 107 -1.86 -14.12 -3.17
C LEU A 107 -2.05 -12.78 -3.90
N VAL A 108 -1.80 -11.67 -3.20
CA VAL A 108 -1.91 -10.33 -3.78
C VAL A 108 -0.92 -10.15 -4.94
N SER A 109 0.33 -10.60 -4.79
CA SER A 109 1.35 -10.49 -5.84
C SER A 109 0.97 -11.28 -7.09
N HIS A 110 0.49 -12.54 -6.97
CA HIS A 110 -0.03 -13.32 -8.09
C HIS A 110 -1.24 -12.65 -8.75
N GLY A 111 -2.09 -12.00 -7.97
CA GLY A 111 -3.18 -11.20 -8.51
C GLY A 111 -2.70 -10.14 -9.49
N TYR A 112 -1.59 -9.45 -9.18
CA TYR A 112 -1.00 -8.44 -10.06
C TYR A 112 -0.19 -9.01 -11.21
N THR A 113 0.62 -10.05 -10.97
CA THR A 113 1.57 -10.55 -11.96
C THR A 113 0.93 -11.51 -12.98
N GLU A 114 -0.06 -12.27 -12.57
CA GLU A 114 -0.69 -13.31 -13.39
C GLU A 114 -2.18 -13.08 -13.62
N GLY A 115 -2.91 -12.75 -12.55
CA GLY A 115 -4.37 -12.65 -12.55
C GLY A 115 -4.93 -11.28 -12.95
N PHE A 116 -4.08 -10.29 -13.29
CA PHE A 116 -4.55 -8.95 -13.59
C PHE A 116 -5.38 -8.89 -14.87
N TYR A 117 -6.66 -8.56 -14.69
CA TYR A 117 -7.61 -8.24 -15.74
C TYR A 117 -8.64 -7.27 -15.18
N TYR A 118 -8.49 -5.97 -15.48
CA TYR A 118 -9.14 -4.82 -14.83
C TYR A 118 -8.86 -4.70 -13.32
N LYS A 119 -8.79 -5.81 -12.59
CA LYS A 119 -8.45 -5.90 -11.16
C LYS A 119 -7.44 -7.03 -10.93
N PRO A 120 -6.64 -6.99 -9.85
CA PRO A 120 -5.72 -8.08 -9.49
C PRO A 120 -6.53 -9.24 -8.90
N ARG A 121 -6.82 -10.26 -9.72
CA ARG A 121 -7.68 -11.39 -9.34
C ARG A 121 -6.86 -12.60 -8.90
N ILE A 122 -7.38 -13.31 -7.93
CA ILE A 122 -6.92 -14.65 -7.55
C ILE A 122 -8.05 -15.65 -7.80
N ASP A 123 -7.76 -16.94 -7.78
CA ASP A 123 -8.78 -17.99 -7.88
C ASP A 123 -8.73 -18.96 -6.68
N LYS A 124 -9.72 -19.84 -6.58
CA LYS A 124 -9.82 -20.82 -5.50
C LYS A 124 -8.66 -21.81 -5.48
N SER A 125 -8.04 -22.11 -6.62
CA SER A 125 -6.89 -23.02 -6.72
C SER A 125 -5.67 -22.41 -6.05
N LEU A 126 -5.36 -21.15 -6.38
CA LEU A 126 -4.27 -20.40 -5.76
C LEU A 126 -4.56 -20.18 -4.26
N LEU A 127 -5.81 -19.84 -3.91
CA LEU A 127 -6.23 -19.63 -2.52
C LEU A 127 -6.03 -20.91 -1.68
N ARG A 128 -6.41 -22.09 -2.21
CA ARG A 128 -6.25 -23.38 -1.53
C ARG A 128 -4.78 -23.69 -1.19
N SER A 129 -3.86 -23.35 -2.08
CA SER A 129 -2.42 -23.55 -1.86
C SER A 129 -1.78 -22.53 -0.90
N HIS A 130 -2.45 -21.43 -0.58
CA HIS A 130 -1.94 -20.34 0.25
C HIS A 130 -2.88 -19.92 1.40
N SER A 131 -3.82 -20.79 1.81
CA SER A 131 -4.81 -20.49 2.87
C SER A 131 -4.26 -20.58 4.30
N SER A 132 -3.11 -21.26 4.50
CA SER A 132 -2.55 -21.50 5.83
C SER A 132 -2.20 -20.18 6.54
N GLY A 133 -2.66 -20.05 7.81
CA GLY A 133 -2.45 -18.85 8.62
C GLY A 133 -3.29 -17.63 8.18
N LEU A 134 -4.30 -17.84 7.32
CA LEU A 134 -5.29 -16.84 6.93
C LEU A 134 -6.66 -17.17 7.56
N ILE A 135 -7.38 -16.12 7.93
CA ILE A 135 -8.80 -16.15 8.27
C ILE A 135 -9.53 -15.47 7.12
N ALA A 136 -10.67 -16.05 6.68
CA ALA A 136 -11.49 -15.50 5.61
C ALA A 136 -12.88 -15.11 6.11
N LEU A 137 -13.40 -13.98 5.60
CA LEU A 137 -14.79 -13.56 5.76
C LEU A 137 -15.45 -13.55 4.39
N SER A 138 -16.74 -13.92 4.31
CA SER A 138 -17.45 -14.12 3.04
C SER A 138 -17.64 -12.86 2.18
N GLY A 139 -17.24 -11.69 2.69
CA GLY A 139 -17.27 -10.41 2.00
C GLY A 139 -18.62 -9.70 2.03
N CYS A 140 -18.67 -8.53 1.39
CA CYS A 140 -19.84 -7.69 1.25
C CYS A 140 -20.87 -8.25 0.24
N LEU A 141 -21.82 -7.44 -0.25
CA LEU A 141 -22.80 -7.84 -1.28
C LEU A 141 -22.18 -8.38 -2.57
N ASP A 142 -20.91 -8.06 -2.83
CA ASP A 142 -20.16 -8.50 -4.00
C ASP A 142 -19.33 -9.78 -3.73
N GLY A 143 -19.41 -10.37 -2.53
CA GLY A 143 -18.89 -11.71 -2.24
C GLY A 143 -19.61 -12.81 -3.05
N GLU A 144 -18.96 -13.96 -3.26
CA GLU A 144 -19.56 -15.08 -4.00
C GLU A 144 -20.86 -15.56 -3.37
N ILE A 145 -20.83 -15.89 -2.08
CA ILE A 145 -22.01 -16.38 -1.35
C ILE A 145 -23.10 -15.30 -1.29
N PRO A 146 -22.83 -14.03 -0.89
CA PRO A 146 -23.82 -12.97 -0.94
C PRO A 146 -24.43 -12.72 -2.31
N THR A 147 -23.63 -12.79 -3.38
CA THR A 147 -24.12 -12.62 -4.76
C THR A 147 -25.10 -13.75 -5.14
N LEU A 148 -24.78 -15.00 -4.81
CA LEU A 148 -25.67 -16.15 -5.08
C LEU A 148 -26.97 -16.05 -4.28
N LEU A 149 -26.90 -15.63 -3.01
CA LEU A 149 -28.09 -15.41 -2.18
C LEU A 149 -28.97 -14.27 -2.72
N ARG A 150 -28.37 -13.19 -3.20
CA ARG A 150 -29.08 -12.07 -3.84
C ARG A 150 -29.81 -12.52 -5.13
N GLN A 151 -29.27 -13.52 -5.83
CA GLN A 151 -29.86 -14.14 -7.02
C GLN A 151 -30.83 -15.27 -6.67
N GLU A 152 -31.13 -15.51 -5.39
CA GLU A 152 -32.01 -16.57 -4.88
C GLU A 152 -31.50 -18.00 -5.18
N GLN A 153 -30.18 -18.14 -5.42
CA GLN A 153 -29.51 -19.43 -5.72
C GLN A 153 -29.00 -20.07 -4.41
N PHE A 154 -29.88 -20.41 -3.49
CA PHE A 154 -29.55 -20.86 -2.13
C PHE A 154 -28.68 -22.11 -2.14
N ALA A 155 -29.01 -23.13 -2.96
CA ALA A 155 -28.22 -24.36 -3.04
C ALA A 155 -26.76 -24.07 -3.52
N SER A 156 -26.60 -23.20 -4.53
CA SER A 156 -25.27 -22.79 -5.00
C SER A 156 -24.52 -22.00 -3.94
N ALA A 157 -25.20 -21.19 -3.13
CA ALA A 157 -24.60 -20.46 -2.03
C ALA A 157 -24.06 -21.41 -0.93
N SER A 158 -24.83 -22.45 -0.56
CA SER A 158 -24.37 -23.48 0.38
C SER A 158 -23.17 -24.26 -0.15
N VAL A 159 -23.15 -24.62 -1.46
CA VAL A 159 -22.01 -25.28 -2.09
C VAL A 159 -20.77 -24.39 -2.07
N ALA A 160 -20.91 -23.10 -2.40
CA ALA A 160 -19.80 -22.14 -2.34
C ALA A 160 -19.28 -21.95 -0.92
N ALA A 161 -20.17 -21.91 0.08
CA ALA A 161 -19.81 -21.81 1.50
C ALA A 161 -19.05 -23.06 1.98
N GLN A 162 -19.48 -24.25 1.57
CA GLN A 162 -18.78 -25.50 1.87
C GLN A 162 -17.39 -25.52 1.25
N ASP A 163 -17.22 -25.06 0.01
CA ASP A 163 -15.92 -24.99 -0.66
C ASP A 163 -14.92 -24.07 0.09
N PHE A 164 -15.37 -22.90 0.61
CA PHE A 164 -14.54 -22.08 1.46
C PHE A 164 -14.26 -22.72 2.83
N LEU A 165 -15.24 -23.39 3.40
CA LEU A 165 -15.03 -24.15 4.64
C LEU A 165 -13.97 -25.25 4.45
N ASP A 166 -13.95 -25.94 3.30
CA ASP A 166 -12.94 -26.95 2.95
C ASP A 166 -11.55 -26.33 2.74
N ILE A 167 -11.48 -25.08 2.27
CA ILE A 167 -10.20 -24.36 2.08
C ILE A 167 -9.61 -23.89 3.41
N PHE A 168 -10.42 -23.32 4.30
CA PHE A 168 -9.94 -22.66 5.51
C PHE A 168 -10.10 -23.50 6.78
N GLY A 169 -11.06 -24.42 6.80
CA GLY A 169 -11.49 -25.17 7.98
C GLY A 169 -12.46 -24.37 8.86
N PRO A 170 -13.06 -25.02 9.88
CA PRO A 170 -14.18 -24.48 10.65
C PRO A 170 -13.83 -23.24 11.50
N ASP A 171 -12.56 -23.10 11.91
CA ASP A 171 -12.14 -22.03 12.82
C ASP A 171 -11.59 -20.79 12.10
N ARG A 172 -11.52 -20.82 10.77
CA ARG A 172 -10.88 -19.77 9.97
C ARG A 172 -11.72 -19.27 8.77
N PHE A 173 -12.99 -19.68 8.71
CA PHE A 173 -13.95 -19.15 7.74
C PHE A 173 -15.21 -18.68 8.46
N TYR A 174 -15.66 -17.46 8.16
CA TYR A 174 -16.80 -16.81 8.77
C TYR A 174 -17.74 -16.24 7.71
N LEU A 175 -19.05 -16.38 7.94
CA LEU A 175 -20.05 -15.70 7.14
C LEU A 175 -20.21 -14.27 7.67
N GLU A 176 -20.00 -13.30 6.83
CA GLU A 176 -19.95 -11.88 7.16
C GLU A 176 -21.33 -11.25 7.07
N LEU A 177 -21.82 -10.71 8.18
CA LEU A 177 -23.05 -9.96 8.27
C LEU A 177 -22.78 -8.48 8.35
N GLN A 178 -23.55 -7.66 7.61
CA GLN A 178 -23.43 -6.20 7.63
C GLN A 178 -24.79 -5.56 7.97
N ALA A 179 -24.75 -4.42 8.68
CA ALA A 179 -25.95 -3.65 9.05
C ALA A 179 -25.84 -2.20 8.49
N ASN A 180 -25.81 -2.09 7.17
CA ASN A 180 -25.63 -0.85 6.43
C ASN A 180 -26.93 -0.18 5.96
N GLY A 181 -28.11 -0.69 6.40
CA GLY A 181 -29.44 -0.14 6.10
C GLY A 181 -29.99 -0.47 4.70
N LEU A 182 -29.27 -1.19 3.87
CA LEU A 182 -29.73 -1.57 2.52
C LEU A 182 -30.68 -2.77 2.59
N HIS A 183 -31.80 -2.70 1.88
CA HIS A 183 -32.76 -3.82 1.80
C HIS A 183 -32.15 -5.10 1.25
N GLN A 184 -31.27 -4.97 0.25
CA GLN A 184 -30.56 -6.13 -0.31
C GLN A 184 -29.70 -6.81 0.75
N GLN A 185 -29.02 -6.03 1.61
CA GLN A 185 -28.18 -6.57 2.68
C GLN A 185 -29.02 -7.33 3.71
N GLN A 186 -30.19 -6.84 4.07
CA GLN A 186 -31.08 -7.53 5.01
C GLN A 186 -31.50 -8.91 4.47
N ARG A 187 -31.86 -8.99 3.17
CA ARG A 187 -32.20 -10.27 2.52
C ARG A 187 -31.01 -11.25 2.47
N VAL A 188 -29.82 -10.73 2.15
CA VAL A 188 -28.59 -11.53 2.13
C VAL A 188 -28.26 -12.04 3.53
N ASN A 189 -28.38 -11.19 4.57
CA ASN A 189 -28.14 -11.61 5.96
C ASN A 189 -29.05 -12.77 6.38
N GLN A 190 -30.34 -12.76 5.98
CA GLN A 190 -31.26 -13.89 6.23
C GLN A 190 -30.79 -15.18 5.55
N GLY A 191 -30.31 -15.08 4.31
CA GLY A 191 -29.72 -16.21 3.60
C GLY A 191 -28.43 -16.73 4.25
N LEU A 192 -27.53 -15.84 4.70
CA LEU A 192 -26.32 -16.20 5.42
C LEU A 192 -26.61 -16.88 6.77
N ILE A 193 -27.65 -16.42 7.49
CA ILE A 193 -28.12 -17.08 8.73
C ILE A 193 -28.66 -18.49 8.42
N HIS A 194 -29.32 -18.69 7.27
CA HIS A 194 -29.75 -20.01 6.84
C HIS A 194 -28.56 -20.93 6.56
N VAL A 195 -27.56 -20.47 5.79
CA VAL A 195 -26.33 -21.21 5.52
C VAL A 195 -25.55 -21.52 6.80
N HIS A 196 -25.50 -20.57 7.77
CA HIS A 196 -24.93 -20.79 9.09
C HIS A 196 -25.61 -21.99 9.82
N ARG A 197 -26.95 -22.05 9.80
CA ARG A 197 -27.69 -23.13 10.45
C ARG A 197 -27.51 -24.48 9.76
N GLU A 198 -27.34 -24.48 8.45
CA GLU A 198 -27.12 -25.68 7.65
C GLU A 198 -25.71 -26.25 7.81
N LEU A 199 -24.67 -25.41 7.73
CA LEU A 199 -23.28 -25.83 7.67
C LEU A 199 -22.48 -25.61 8.95
N GLY A 200 -23.06 -24.95 9.96
CA GLY A 200 -22.37 -24.65 11.23
C GLY A 200 -21.27 -23.58 11.10
N ILE A 201 -21.13 -22.87 9.96
CA ILE A 201 -20.12 -21.86 9.76
C ILE A 201 -20.42 -20.64 10.65
N PRO A 202 -19.47 -20.14 11.47
CA PRO A 202 -19.73 -19.04 12.38
C PRO A 202 -20.03 -17.72 11.65
N LEU A 203 -20.90 -16.89 12.28
CA LEU A 203 -21.24 -15.55 11.79
C LEU A 203 -20.30 -14.52 12.39
N VAL A 204 -19.96 -13.47 11.64
CA VAL A 204 -19.19 -12.32 12.13
C VAL A 204 -19.83 -11.02 11.65
N ALA A 205 -19.89 -10.02 12.53
CA ALA A 205 -20.42 -8.69 12.21
C ALA A 205 -19.30 -7.79 11.68
N THR A 206 -19.56 -7.09 10.58
CA THR A 206 -18.70 -6.01 10.07
C THR A 206 -19.53 -4.81 9.63
N ASN A 207 -18.87 -3.75 9.16
CA ASN A 207 -19.58 -2.57 8.66
C ASN A 207 -19.05 -2.08 7.29
N ASP A 208 -18.04 -2.74 6.71
CA ASP A 208 -17.48 -2.37 5.40
C ASP A 208 -17.18 -0.86 5.33
N CYS A 209 -16.34 -0.40 6.28
CA CYS A 209 -16.12 1.03 6.49
C CYS A 209 -15.33 1.64 5.34
N HIS A 210 -15.89 2.67 4.68
CA HIS A 210 -15.24 3.40 3.59
C HIS A 210 -14.88 4.84 3.99
N TYR A 211 -15.44 5.35 5.07
CA TYR A 211 -15.17 6.68 5.62
C TYR A 211 -15.23 6.67 7.14
N LEU A 212 -14.71 7.74 7.76
CA LEU A 212 -14.48 7.76 9.21
C LEU A 212 -15.77 8.05 9.99
N LYS A 213 -16.52 9.05 9.58
CA LYS A 213 -17.72 9.53 10.27
C LYS A 213 -18.92 9.54 9.32
N ARG A 214 -20.12 9.41 9.86
CA ARG A 214 -21.37 9.42 9.08
C ARG A 214 -21.49 10.64 8.17
N GLY A 215 -21.02 11.81 8.62
CA GLY A 215 -21.06 13.04 7.84
C GLY A 215 -20.13 13.07 6.63
N ASP A 216 -19.20 12.10 6.50
CA ASP A 216 -18.25 12.02 5.39
C ASP A 216 -18.84 11.31 4.16
N ALA A 217 -20.08 10.80 4.27
CA ALA A 217 -20.75 10.06 3.21
C ALA A 217 -20.90 10.86 1.90
N ASP A 218 -21.20 12.15 1.98
CA ASP A 218 -21.32 13.02 0.80
C ASP A 218 -19.98 13.24 0.10
N ALA A 219 -18.89 13.45 0.86
CA ALA A 219 -17.55 13.57 0.31
C ALA A 219 -17.08 12.26 -0.34
N HIS A 220 -17.40 11.13 0.27
CA HIS A 220 -17.16 9.81 -0.29
C HIS A 220 -17.93 9.58 -1.61
N ASP A 221 -19.19 9.98 -1.70
CA ASP A 221 -20.01 9.88 -2.91
C ASP A 221 -19.40 10.69 -4.09
N LEU A 222 -18.81 11.86 -3.78
CA LEU A 222 -18.07 12.65 -4.77
C LEU A 222 -16.74 12.00 -5.17
N LEU A 223 -16.05 11.34 -4.23
CA LEU A 223 -14.84 10.57 -4.51
C LEU A 223 -15.13 9.44 -5.52
N LEU A 224 -16.25 8.73 -5.38
CA LEU A 224 -16.71 7.72 -6.33
C LEU A 224 -16.99 8.32 -7.72
N CYS A 225 -17.51 9.54 -7.79
CA CYS A 225 -17.69 10.24 -9.07
C CYS A 225 -16.33 10.58 -9.72
N ILE A 226 -15.32 10.95 -8.93
CA ILE A 226 -13.95 11.17 -9.43
C ILE A 226 -13.38 9.86 -9.99
N GLN A 227 -13.52 8.76 -9.24
CA GLN A 227 -13.05 7.43 -9.63
C GLN A 227 -13.65 6.94 -10.94
N THR A 228 -14.97 7.11 -11.09
CA THR A 228 -15.72 6.59 -12.24
C THR A 228 -15.79 7.57 -13.42
N GLY A 229 -15.27 8.80 -13.26
CA GLY A 229 -15.31 9.84 -14.29
C GLY A 229 -16.69 10.43 -14.55
N THR A 230 -17.64 10.25 -13.61
CA THR A 230 -19.03 10.73 -13.72
C THR A 230 -19.24 12.04 -12.96
N THR A 231 -20.45 12.60 -13.02
CA THR A 231 -20.86 13.79 -12.26
C THR A 231 -21.96 13.42 -11.26
N ILE A 232 -22.20 14.29 -10.27
CA ILE A 232 -23.20 14.06 -9.21
C ILE A 232 -24.62 14.01 -9.79
N THR A 233 -24.86 14.66 -10.92
CA THR A 233 -26.15 14.74 -11.61
C THR A 233 -26.47 13.50 -12.46
N ASP A 234 -25.45 12.66 -12.77
CA ASP A 234 -25.67 11.40 -13.48
C ASP A 234 -26.44 10.41 -12.58
N THR A 235 -27.65 10.07 -12.97
CA THR A 235 -28.53 9.17 -12.23
C THR A 235 -28.13 7.70 -12.37
N THR A 236 -27.28 7.35 -13.33
CA THR A 236 -26.82 5.98 -13.59
C THR A 236 -25.47 5.66 -12.94
N ARG A 237 -24.84 6.64 -12.29
CA ARG A 237 -23.53 6.51 -11.67
C ARG A 237 -23.53 5.50 -10.50
N LEU A 238 -22.34 4.99 -10.19
CA LEU A 238 -22.12 4.17 -9.00
C LEU A 238 -22.46 4.97 -7.73
N ARG A 239 -23.28 4.38 -6.85
CA ARG A 239 -23.62 4.92 -5.53
C ARG A 239 -23.77 3.77 -4.54
N PHE A 240 -23.30 3.95 -3.32
CA PHE A 240 -23.56 2.98 -2.25
C PHE A 240 -25.00 3.07 -1.72
N GLY A 241 -25.63 4.21 -1.85
CA GLY A 241 -27.05 4.40 -1.44
C GLY A 241 -27.28 4.34 0.06
N THR A 242 -26.26 4.52 0.87
CA THR A 242 -26.31 4.54 2.34
C THR A 242 -25.26 5.47 2.92
N ASP A 243 -25.51 6.02 4.10
CA ASP A 243 -24.59 6.80 4.91
C ASP A 243 -24.00 6.00 6.08
N GLN A 244 -24.15 4.66 6.05
CA GLN A 244 -23.86 3.79 7.19
C GLN A 244 -22.47 3.12 7.14
N LEU A 245 -21.65 3.39 6.13
CA LEU A 245 -20.32 2.76 5.93
C LEU A 245 -19.20 3.49 6.70
N TYR A 246 -19.50 4.02 7.88
CA TYR A 246 -18.55 4.70 8.75
C TYR A 246 -18.03 3.80 9.88
N VAL A 247 -16.98 4.24 10.55
CA VAL A 247 -16.39 3.53 11.70
C VAL A 247 -17.30 3.74 12.92
N LYS A 248 -18.18 2.76 13.17
CA LYS A 248 -19.18 2.77 14.25
C LYS A 248 -18.59 2.45 15.61
N SER A 249 -19.23 2.94 16.67
CA SER A 249 -18.91 2.56 18.05
C SER A 249 -19.32 1.13 18.36
N SER A 250 -18.78 0.57 19.46
CA SER A 250 -19.18 -0.75 19.95
C SER A 250 -20.67 -0.81 20.31
N GLU A 251 -21.19 0.28 20.84
CA GLU A 251 -22.62 0.40 21.21
C GLU A 251 -23.52 0.39 19.96
N GLU A 252 -23.17 1.15 18.91
CA GLU A 252 -23.90 1.17 17.64
C GLU A 252 -23.92 -0.21 16.99
N MET A 253 -22.76 -0.91 16.99
CA MET A 253 -22.66 -2.25 16.42
C MET A 253 -23.42 -3.28 17.27
N ALA A 254 -23.33 -3.20 18.60
CA ALA A 254 -24.08 -4.09 19.50
C ALA A 254 -25.61 -3.92 19.33
N GLU A 255 -26.10 -2.69 19.14
CA GLU A 255 -27.51 -2.43 18.87
C GLU A 255 -27.93 -2.97 17.50
N ALA A 256 -27.10 -2.76 16.48
CA ALA A 256 -27.37 -3.25 15.12
C ALA A 256 -27.47 -4.79 15.05
N PHE A 257 -26.72 -5.49 15.89
CA PHE A 257 -26.67 -6.95 15.97
C PHE A 257 -27.21 -7.53 17.27
N ARG A 258 -28.14 -6.84 17.96
CA ARG A 258 -28.70 -7.26 19.25
C ARG A 258 -29.33 -8.66 19.25
N GLU A 259 -29.83 -9.11 18.09
CA GLU A 259 -30.43 -10.43 17.91
C GLU A 259 -29.39 -11.53 17.64
N LEU A 260 -28.15 -11.15 17.33
CA LEU A 260 -27.02 -12.02 16.98
C LEU A 260 -25.75 -11.62 17.72
N PRO A 261 -25.76 -11.53 19.06
CA PRO A 261 -24.62 -11.02 19.83
C PRO A 261 -23.33 -11.86 19.63
N GLN A 262 -23.44 -13.13 19.26
CA GLN A 262 -22.29 -13.97 18.90
C GLN A 262 -21.49 -13.41 17.71
N ALA A 263 -22.15 -12.75 16.74
CA ALA A 263 -21.46 -12.15 15.61
C ALA A 263 -20.53 -10.99 16.05
N ILE A 264 -20.89 -10.26 17.10
CA ILE A 264 -20.06 -9.24 17.75
C ILE A 264 -18.90 -9.91 18.50
N THR A 265 -19.19 -10.95 19.29
CA THR A 265 -18.17 -11.68 20.06
C THR A 265 -17.08 -12.26 19.15
N HIS A 266 -17.46 -12.79 17.98
CA HIS A 266 -16.51 -13.35 17.02
C HIS A 266 -15.52 -12.33 16.48
N THR A 267 -15.82 -11.02 16.46
CA THR A 267 -14.86 -10.00 16.04
C THR A 267 -13.65 -9.95 16.99
N ASN A 268 -13.89 -10.12 18.30
CA ASN A 268 -12.82 -10.18 19.30
C ASN A 268 -12.03 -11.48 19.23
N LEU A 269 -12.71 -12.63 19.04
CA LEU A 269 -12.03 -13.92 18.87
C LEU A 269 -11.08 -13.90 17.65
N ILE A 270 -11.53 -13.35 16.52
CA ILE A 270 -10.69 -13.17 15.34
C ILE A 270 -9.53 -12.22 15.65
N ALA A 271 -9.79 -11.11 16.33
CA ALA A 271 -8.74 -10.18 16.73
C ALA A 271 -7.71 -10.84 17.67
N GLU A 272 -8.11 -11.70 18.60
CA GLU A 272 -7.23 -12.45 19.47
C GLU A 272 -6.38 -13.45 18.70
N GLN A 273 -6.96 -14.16 17.73
CA GLN A 273 -6.27 -15.11 16.84
C GLN A 273 -5.23 -14.44 15.93
N CYS A 274 -5.41 -13.17 15.57
CA CYS A 274 -4.45 -12.43 14.76
C CYS A 274 -3.25 -12.00 15.61
N THR A 275 -2.14 -12.73 15.52
CA THR A 275 -0.92 -12.53 16.33
C THR A 275 0.28 -12.11 15.49
N LEU A 276 0.05 -11.51 14.33
CA LEU A 276 1.11 -11.09 13.40
C LEU A 276 2.07 -10.09 14.05
N GLU A 277 3.35 -10.40 14.00
CA GLU A 277 4.45 -9.47 14.28
C GLU A 277 5.31 -9.29 13.04
N ILE A 278 5.40 -8.03 12.57
CA ILE A 278 6.19 -7.67 11.39
C ILE A 278 7.59 -7.23 11.88
N PRO A 279 8.68 -7.91 11.49
CA PRO A 279 10.03 -7.55 11.88
C PRO A 279 10.52 -6.33 11.07
N LEU A 280 10.31 -5.12 11.58
CA LEU A 280 10.62 -3.85 10.90
C LEU A 280 12.12 -3.50 10.83
N HIS A 281 12.97 -4.12 11.67
CA HIS A 281 14.38 -3.73 11.82
C HIS A 281 15.37 -4.77 11.26
N ARG A 282 14.91 -5.69 10.41
CA ARG A 282 15.79 -6.66 9.74
C ARG A 282 16.18 -6.14 8.37
N THR A 283 17.44 -5.72 8.24
CA THR A 283 18.05 -5.45 6.95
C THR A 283 18.15 -6.74 6.14
N GLN A 284 17.52 -6.80 4.99
CA GLN A 284 17.65 -7.90 4.04
C GLN A 284 18.29 -7.35 2.77
N LEU A 285 19.56 -7.68 2.55
CA LEU A 285 20.27 -7.31 1.33
C LEU A 285 20.24 -8.49 0.35
N PRO A 286 20.12 -8.24 -0.96
CA PRO A 286 20.29 -9.27 -1.98
C PRO A 286 21.70 -9.90 -1.90
N ARG A 287 21.80 -11.17 -2.26
CA ARG A 287 23.10 -11.86 -2.31
C ARG A 287 23.81 -11.52 -3.61
N TYR A 288 25.07 -11.10 -3.50
CA TYR A 288 25.98 -10.96 -4.63
C TYR A 288 26.93 -12.17 -4.68
N ASN A 289 27.05 -12.80 -5.85
CA ASN A 289 27.95 -13.93 -6.03
C ASN A 289 29.35 -13.45 -6.42
N VAL A 290 30.32 -13.71 -5.58
CA VAL A 290 31.74 -13.38 -5.83
C VAL A 290 32.47 -14.59 -6.40
N PRO A 291 33.49 -14.39 -7.27
CA PRO A 291 34.31 -15.48 -7.76
C PRO A 291 35.19 -16.06 -6.64
N PRO A 292 35.37 -17.41 -6.57
CA PRO A 292 36.32 -18.01 -5.63
C PRO A 292 37.75 -17.56 -5.91
N PRO A 293 38.62 -17.38 -4.89
CA PRO A 293 38.41 -17.67 -3.47
C PRO A 293 37.89 -16.49 -2.62
N HIS A 294 37.37 -15.43 -3.25
CA HIS A 294 37.00 -14.22 -2.56
C HIS A 294 35.74 -14.39 -1.67
N THR A 295 35.75 -13.65 -0.57
CA THR A 295 34.54 -13.27 0.18
C THR A 295 33.99 -11.94 -0.38
N LEU A 296 32.78 -11.51 0.01
CA LEU A 296 32.23 -10.19 -0.37
C LEU A 296 33.20 -9.07 -0.01
N ASP A 297 33.74 -9.10 1.21
CA ASP A 297 34.64 -8.07 1.72
C ASP A 297 35.97 -8.04 0.94
N SER A 298 36.62 -9.19 0.79
CA SER A 298 37.91 -9.26 0.07
C SER A 298 37.80 -8.92 -1.42
N PHE A 299 36.64 -9.20 -2.03
CA PHE A 299 36.40 -8.84 -3.42
C PHE A 299 36.14 -7.33 -3.56
N LEU A 300 35.35 -6.74 -2.66
CA LEU A 300 35.14 -5.29 -2.61
C LEU A 300 36.49 -4.56 -2.41
N GLU A 301 37.31 -5.00 -1.45
CA GLU A 301 38.61 -4.42 -1.17
C GLU A 301 39.52 -4.45 -2.41
N THR A 302 39.60 -5.61 -3.07
CA THR A 302 40.41 -5.79 -4.30
C THR A 302 39.97 -4.83 -5.40
N LEU A 303 38.67 -4.74 -5.67
CA LEU A 303 38.11 -3.85 -6.69
C LEU A 303 38.35 -2.38 -6.35
N ALA A 304 38.16 -1.99 -5.10
CA ALA A 304 38.31 -0.61 -4.65
C ALA A 304 39.80 -0.17 -4.71
N GLN A 305 40.75 -1.04 -4.34
CA GLN A 305 42.19 -0.77 -4.47
C GLN A 305 42.62 -0.63 -5.94
N GLN A 306 42.18 -1.54 -6.81
CA GLN A 306 42.43 -1.46 -8.24
C GLN A 306 41.83 -0.20 -8.85
N GLY A 307 40.60 0.12 -8.50
CA GLY A 307 39.90 1.30 -8.98
C GLY A 307 40.56 2.59 -8.51
N LEU A 308 40.97 2.68 -7.24
CA LEU A 308 41.69 3.85 -6.73
C LEU A 308 43.03 4.03 -7.47
N SER A 309 43.81 2.97 -7.63
CA SER A 309 45.06 3.04 -8.36
C SER A 309 44.86 3.56 -9.80
N ALA A 310 43.83 3.11 -10.49
CA ALA A 310 43.49 3.58 -11.83
C ALA A 310 43.09 5.08 -11.85
N ARG A 311 42.32 5.54 -10.84
CA ARG A 311 41.94 6.96 -10.68
C ARG A 311 43.14 7.85 -10.40
N LEU A 312 44.02 7.44 -9.49
CA LEU A 312 45.25 8.18 -9.15
C LEU A 312 46.22 8.29 -10.33
N ALA A 313 46.34 7.24 -11.15
CA ALA A 313 47.16 7.25 -12.36
C ALA A 313 46.68 8.24 -13.43
N GLN A 314 45.41 8.63 -13.42
CA GLN A 314 44.83 9.61 -14.35
C GLN A 314 44.89 11.03 -13.82
N HIS A 315 45.31 11.23 -12.56
CA HIS A 315 45.31 12.55 -11.93
C HIS A 315 46.55 13.36 -12.43
N SER A 316 46.29 14.58 -12.87
CA SER A 316 47.32 15.52 -13.36
C SER A 316 47.66 16.50 -12.25
N GLY A 317 48.71 16.24 -11.44
CA GLY A 317 49.18 17.17 -10.41
C GLY A 317 49.72 16.50 -9.15
N PRO A 318 50.26 17.25 -8.19
CA PRO A 318 50.71 16.70 -6.91
C PRO A 318 49.55 16.09 -6.12
N LEU A 319 49.79 14.88 -5.62
CA LEU A 319 48.77 14.07 -4.97
C LEU A 319 49.29 13.48 -3.68
N ASP A 320 48.58 13.64 -2.56
CA ASP A 320 48.91 12.96 -1.30
C ASP A 320 48.35 11.53 -1.32
N GLN A 321 49.01 10.63 -2.08
CA GLN A 321 48.60 9.23 -2.17
C GLN A 321 48.38 8.56 -0.82
N PRO A 322 49.21 8.75 0.23
CA PRO A 322 48.95 8.20 1.56
C PRO A 322 47.63 8.67 2.19
N LYS A 323 47.16 9.89 1.88
CA LYS A 323 45.82 10.41 2.36
C LYS A 323 44.69 9.59 1.75
N TYR A 324 44.75 9.31 0.44
CA TYR A 324 43.76 8.49 -0.25
C TYR A 324 43.76 7.04 0.25
N GLU A 325 44.91 6.44 0.45
CA GLU A 325 45.01 5.05 0.93
C GLU A 325 44.45 4.92 2.37
N ARG A 326 44.77 5.85 3.25
CA ARG A 326 44.21 5.87 4.61
C ARG A 326 42.69 6.00 4.58
N ARG A 327 42.18 6.94 3.78
CA ARG A 327 40.72 7.16 3.65
C ARG A 327 40.04 5.92 3.08
N LEU A 328 40.56 5.31 2.04
CA LEU A 328 40.01 4.07 1.44
C LEU A 328 39.95 2.95 2.47
N ARG A 329 41.03 2.74 3.24
CA ARG A 329 41.05 1.71 4.29
C ARG A 329 40.01 1.96 5.37
N THR A 330 39.85 3.18 5.84
CA THR A 330 38.85 3.55 6.85
C THR A 330 37.42 3.31 6.34
N GLU A 331 37.11 3.71 5.11
CA GLU A 331 35.80 3.49 4.52
C GLU A 331 35.50 1.99 4.31
N LEU A 332 36.46 1.21 3.79
CA LEU A 332 36.31 -0.24 3.63
C LEU A 332 36.05 -0.94 4.96
N LEU A 333 36.79 -0.60 6.01
CA LEU A 333 36.57 -1.14 7.35
C LEU A 333 35.12 -0.86 7.84
N THR A 334 34.64 0.35 7.65
CA THR A 334 33.28 0.72 8.02
C THR A 334 32.24 -0.03 7.21
N ILE A 335 32.37 -0.05 5.89
CA ILE A 335 31.43 -0.74 4.97
C ILE A 335 31.34 -2.23 5.28
N CYS A 336 32.51 -2.90 5.48
CA CYS A 336 32.55 -4.33 5.79
C CYS A 336 32.01 -4.64 7.18
N SER A 337 32.37 -3.85 8.21
CA SER A 337 31.87 -4.06 9.58
C SER A 337 30.36 -3.87 9.70
N MET A 338 29.78 -3.02 8.88
CA MET A 338 28.32 -2.83 8.79
C MET A 338 27.61 -3.84 7.88
N GLY A 339 28.35 -4.75 7.19
CA GLY A 339 27.80 -5.78 6.32
C GLY A 339 27.31 -5.28 4.95
N PHE A 340 27.75 -4.12 4.47
CA PHE A 340 27.28 -3.50 3.24
C PHE A 340 28.14 -3.80 1.99
N ALA A 341 29.18 -4.65 2.08
CA ALA A 341 30.03 -4.99 0.95
C ALA A 341 29.23 -5.53 -0.24
N GLY A 342 28.24 -6.42 0.01
CA GLY A 342 27.38 -6.95 -1.05
C GLY A 342 26.55 -5.86 -1.74
N TYR A 343 26.06 -4.86 -1.01
CA TYR A 343 25.32 -3.73 -1.58
C TYR A 343 26.18 -2.90 -2.54
N PHE A 344 27.40 -2.56 -2.14
CA PHE A 344 28.34 -1.85 -3.01
C PHE A 344 28.67 -2.63 -4.26
N LEU A 345 28.85 -3.95 -4.15
CA LEU A 345 29.13 -4.82 -5.29
C LEU A 345 27.97 -4.88 -6.27
N ILE A 346 26.73 -4.89 -5.80
CA ILE A 346 25.53 -4.84 -6.65
C ILE A 346 25.47 -3.51 -7.41
N VAL A 347 25.66 -2.39 -6.71
CA VAL A 347 25.66 -1.06 -7.33
C VAL A 347 26.78 -0.92 -8.35
N TRP A 348 28.00 -1.37 -8.00
CA TRP A 348 29.14 -1.40 -8.92
C TRP A 348 28.84 -2.20 -10.18
N ASP A 349 28.25 -3.37 -10.04
CA ASP A 349 27.92 -4.25 -11.15
C ASP A 349 26.93 -3.60 -12.13
N ILE A 350 25.90 -2.95 -11.61
CA ILE A 350 24.92 -2.21 -12.42
C ILE A 350 25.61 -1.06 -13.18
N MET A 351 26.46 -0.28 -12.49
CA MET A 351 27.20 0.81 -13.10
C MET A 351 28.18 0.31 -14.15
N LYS A 352 28.89 -0.79 -13.88
CA LYS A 352 29.79 -1.46 -14.81
C LYS A 352 29.06 -1.92 -16.08
N PHE A 353 27.89 -2.54 -15.94
CA PHE A 353 27.05 -2.92 -17.08
C PHE A 353 26.68 -1.71 -17.92
N ALA A 354 26.13 -0.65 -17.30
CA ALA A 354 25.73 0.55 -18.04
C ALA A 354 26.90 1.15 -18.84
N ARG A 355 28.08 1.28 -18.22
CA ARG A 355 29.28 1.80 -18.88
C ARG A 355 29.77 0.90 -20.02
N SER A 356 29.78 -0.44 -19.83
CA SER A 356 30.17 -1.40 -20.86
C SER A 356 29.29 -1.32 -22.10
N ARG A 357 28.04 -0.95 -21.93
CA ARG A 357 27.04 -0.72 -22.99
C ARG A 357 27.02 0.73 -23.48
N ARG A 358 27.92 1.60 -22.97
CA ARG A 358 27.93 3.04 -23.28
C ARG A 358 26.57 3.71 -23.04
N ILE A 359 25.89 3.29 -21.97
CA ILE A 359 24.67 3.97 -21.50
C ILE A 359 25.15 5.17 -20.67
N PRO A 360 24.76 6.41 -21.00
CA PRO A 360 25.12 7.56 -20.19
C PRO A 360 24.63 7.42 -18.77
N VAL A 361 25.52 7.69 -17.82
CA VAL A 361 25.29 7.66 -16.37
C VAL A 361 25.58 9.01 -15.76
N GLY A 362 24.90 9.38 -14.70
CA GLY A 362 25.17 10.61 -13.94
C GLY A 362 26.50 10.52 -13.15
N PRO A 363 27.07 11.66 -12.76
CA PRO A 363 28.33 11.71 -12.01
C PRO A 363 28.20 11.26 -10.55
N GLY A 364 26.99 10.95 -10.10
CA GLY A 364 26.65 10.71 -8.70
C GLY A 364 26.09 11.96 -8.02
N ARG A 365 25.28 11.75 -7.01
CA ARG A 365 24.62 12.80 -6.21
C ARG A 365 24.36 12.33 -4.79
N GLY A 366 23.81 13.22 -3.95
CA GLY A 366 23.47 12.88 -2.57
C GLY A 366 24.71 12.60 -1.71
N SER A 367 24.50 11.84 -0.63
CA SER A 367 25.57 11.53 0.34
C SER A 367 26.62 10.55 -0.19
N ALA A 368 26.28 9.72 -1.17
CA ALA A 368 27.20 8.74 -1.78
C ALA A 368 28.42 9.40 -2.45
N ALA A 369 28.30 10.66 -2.89
CA ALA A 369 29.43 11.45 -3.40
C ALA A 369 30.55 11.65 -2.37
N GLY A 370 30.27 11.50 -1.06
CA GLY A 370 31.28 11.56 0.01
C GLY A 370 32.10 10.28 0.19
N SER A 371 31.82 9.20 -0.56
CA SER A 371 32.54 7.93 -0.44
C SER A 371 33.67 7.79 -1.47
N LEU A 372 34.87 7.60 -0.97
CA LEU A 372 36.06 7.29 -1.80
C LEU A 372 35.95 5.87 -2.39
N VAL A 373 35.35 4.93 -1.68
CA VAL A 373 35.07 3.58 -2.22
C VAL A 373 34.13 3.66 -3.41
N ALA A 374 33.06 4.47 -3.33
CA ALA A 374 32.14 4.68 -4.45
C ALA A 374 32.85 5.34 -5.66
N TYR A 375 33.74 6.30 -5.43
CA TYR A 375 34.57 6.92 -6.46
C TYR A 375 35.55 5.92 -7.09
N ALA A 376 36.27 5.14 -6.29
CA ALA A 376 37.21 4.12 -6.76
C ALA A 376 36.49 3.05 -7.61
N LEU A 377 35.31 2.62 -7.22
CA LEU A 377 34.52 1.65 -7.97
C LEU A 377 33.86 2.24 -9.24
N GLY A 378 33.99 3.55 -9.48
CA GLY A 378 33.31 4.21 -10.59
C GLY A 378 31.80 4.29 -10.42
N ILE A 379 31.28 4.19 -9.20
CA ILE A 379 29.88 4.46 -8.88
C ILE A 379 29.62 5.96 -8.99
N THR A 380 30.54 6.77 -8.46
CA THR A 380 30.54 8.24 -8.61
C THR A 380 31.77 8.72 -9.40
N GLU A 381 31.68 9.93 -9.96
CA GLU A 381 32.77 10.59 -10.68
C GLU A 381 33.35 11.79 -9.90
N LEU A 382 32.86 12.04 -8.69
CA LEU A 382 33.30 13.11 -7.82
C LEU A 382 34.35 12.59 -6.84
N ASP A 383 35.54 13.20 -6.87
CA ASP A 383 36.61 12.90 -5.89
C ASP A 383 36.25 13.54 -4.52
N PRO A 384 35.90 12.73 -3.51
CA PRO A 384 35.44 13.30 -2.23
C PRO A 384 36.54 14.04 -1.46
N LEU A 385 37.80 13.73 -1.71
CA LEU A 385 38.94 14.40 -1.05
C LEU A 385 39.25 15.74 -1.68
N ALA A 386 39.04 15.89 -3.00
CA ALA A 386 39.20 17.17 -3.70
C ALA A 386 38.15 18.22 -3.29
N TYR A 387 36.98 17.76 -2.84
CA TYR A 387 35.86 18.64 -2.42
C TYR A 387 35.58 18.60 -0.92
N ASP A 388 36.50 18.05 -0.12
CA ASP A 388 36.37 17.92 1.35
C ASP A 388 35.03 17.30 1.80
N LEU A 389 34.53 16.29 1.07
CA LEU A 389 33.29 15.61 1.39
C LEU A 389 33.50 14.58 2.49
N LEU A 390 32.54 14.55 3.45
CA LEU A 390 32.59 13.67 4.60
C LEU A 390 31.89 12.34 4.33
N PHE A 391 32.58 11.22 4.54
CA PHE A 391 32.02 9.87 4.44
C PHE A 391 30.97 9.59 5.51
N GLU A 392 31.13 10.16 6.70
CA GLU A 392 30.26 9.96 7.85
C GLU A 392 28.82 10.51 7.61
N ARG A 393 28.65 11.37 6.60
CA ARG A 393 27.32 11.80 6.13
C ARG A 393 26.62 10.74 5.30
N PHE A 394 27.37 9.82 4.69
CA PHE A 394 26.85 8.73 3.89
C PHE A 394 26.69 7.45 4.73
N LEU A 395 27.73 7.03 5.46
CA LEU A 395 27.70 5.90 6.38
C LEU A 395 28.31 6.29 7.73
N ASN A 396 27.56 6.05 8.80
CA ASN A 396 28.01 6.26 10.15
C ASN A 396 27.60 5.05 11.02
N PRO A 397 28.55 4.34 11.67
CA PRO A 397 28.25 3.21 12.55
C PRO A 397 27.33 3.56 13.72
N ASP A 398 27.36 4.82 14.19
CA ASP A 398 26.52 5.30 15.29
C ASP A 398 25.08 5.57 14.85
N ARG A 399 24.84 5.62 13.55
CA ARG A 399 23.52 5.82 12.96
C ARG A 399 23.20 4.66 12.03
N VAL A 400 22.57 3.63 12.56
CA VAL A 400 22.18 2.43 11.78
C VAL A 400 21.10 2.81 10.76
N SER A 401 21.53 3.24 9.58
CA SER A 401 20.68 3.44 8.40
C SER A 401 21.27 2.70 7.21
N LEU A 402 20.40 2.19 6.34
CA LEU A 402 20.86 1.60 5.07
C LEU A 402 21.51 2.68 4.21
N PRO A 403 22.64 2.38 3.54
CA PRO A 403 23.22 3.26 2.55
C PRO A 403 22.22 3.46 1.40
N ASP A 404 22.10 4.69 0.94
CA ASP A 404 21.27 5.07 -0.21
C ASP A 404 22.18 5.64 -1.30
N ILE A 405 22.30 4.92 -2.41
CA ILE A 405 23.08 5.33 -3.58
C ILE A 405 22.12 5.59 -4.75
N ASP A 406 21.96 6.86 -5.06
CA ASP A 406 21.18 7.31 -6.22
C ASP A 406 21.98 7.11 -7.52
N MET A 407 21.42 6.34 -8.44
CA MET A 407 22.00 6.09 -9.77
C MET A 407 21.15 6.73 -10.86
N ASP A 408 21.70 7.67 -11.60
CA ASP A 408 21.02 8.32 -12.74
C ASP A 408 21.44 7.69 -14.06
N PHE A 409 20.46 7.23 -14.85
CA PHE A 409 20.67 6.64 -16.17
C PHE A 409 19.93 7.41 -17.25
N CYS A 410 20.48 7.37 -18.48
CA CYS A 410 19.82 7.94 -19.66
C CYS A 410 18.36 7.45 -19.76
N MET A 411 17.42 8.36 -19.79
CA MET A 411 15.97 8.09 -19.83
C MET A 411 15.59 7.13 -20.98
N LYS A 412 16.19 7.31 -22.18
CA LYS A 412 15.89 6.48 -23.37
C LYS A 412 16.39 5.04 -23.23
N ARG A 413 17.44 4.81 -22.43
CA ARG A 413 18.12 3.51 -22.33
C ARG A 413 18.01 2.89 -20.93
N ARG A 414 17.31 3.53 -20.01
CA ARG A 414 17.09 3.02 -18.63
C ARG A 414 16.51 1.60 -18.62
N GLN A 415 15.64 1.30 -19.58
CA GLN A 415 15.01 -0.02 -19.66
C GLN A 415 16.04 -1.15 -19.89
N GLU A 416 17.14 -0.90 -20.59
CA GLU A 416 18.21 -1.89 -20.79
C GLU A 416 18.88 -2.27 -19.45
N VAL A 417 19.06 -1.28 -18.57
CA VAL A 417 19.62 -1.51 -17.22
C VAL A 417 18.64 -2.31 -16.36
N ILE A 418 17.35 -1.97 -16.39
CA ILE A 418 16.31 -2.71 -15.66
C ILE A 418 16.25 -4.16 -16.14
N ASN A 419 16.29 -4.39 -17.44
CA ASN A 419 16.29 -5.75 -18.02
C ASN A 419 17.52 -6.55 -17.56
N TYR A 420 18.71 -5.94 -17.57
CA TYR A 420 19.93 -6.58 -17.06
C TYR A 420 19.80 -7.01 -15.59
N VAL A 421 19.31 -6.12 -14.74
CA VAL A 421 19.09 -6.41 -13.32
C VAL A 421 18.08 -7.55 -13.16
N THR A 422 16.99 -7.52 -13.93
CA THR A 422 15.96 -8.54 -13.92
C THR A 422 16.48 -9.91 -14.39
N GLU A 423 17.30 -9.94 -15.44
CA GLU A 423 17.91 -11.17 -15.94
C GLU A 423 18.94 -11.74 -14.97
N LYS A 424 19.73 -10.88 -14.33
CA LYS A 424 20.82 -11.29 -13.44
C LYS A 424 20.34 -11.76 -12.07
N TYR A 425 19.36 -11.05 -11.49
CA TYR A 425 18.90 -11.31 -10.12
C TYR A 425 17.59 -12.10 -10.05
N GLY A 426 16.91 -12.31 -11.19
CA GLY A 426 15.65 -13.04 -11.31
C GLY A 426 14.43 -12.13 -11.37
N ARG A 427 13.44 -12.52 -12.16
CA ARG A 427 12.19 -11.75 -12.37
C ARG A 427 11.35 -11.60 -11.11
N ASP A 428 11.42 -12.56 -10.24
CA ASP A 428 10.73 -12.64 -8.95
C ASP A 428 11.47 -11.90 -7.81
N HIS A 429 12.68 -11.36 -8.10
CA HIS A 429 13.49 -10.58 -7.16
C HIS A 429 13.61 -9.10 -7.53
N VAL A 430 13.08 -8.69 -8.67
CA VAL A 430 13.19 -7.32 -9.17
C VAL A 430 11.80 -6.76 -9.46
N ALA A 431 11.48 -5.65 -8.81
CA ALA A 431 10.22 -4.95 -9.00
C ALA A 431 10.43 -3.43 -8.96
N GLN A 432 9.53 -2.70 -9.61
CA GLN A 432 9.46 -1.25 -9.44
C GLN A 432 8.65 -0.94 -8.18
N ILE A 433 9.16 -0.02 -7.36
CA ILE A 433 8.43 0.46 -6.18
C ILE A 433 7.33 1.40 -6.65
N ILE A 434 6.10 1.17 -6.16
CA ILE A 434 4.95 2.03 -6.43
C ILE A 434 5.16 3.41 -5.79
N THR A 435 4.75 4.45 -6.51
CA THR A 435 4.74 5.82 -6.00
C THR A 435 3.29 6.29 -5.91
N PHE A 436 2.91 6.81 -4.74
CA PHE A 436 1.59 7.39 -4.52
C PHE A 436 1.61 8.88 -4.81
N GLY A 437 0.66 9.34 -5.63
CA GLY A 437 0.32 10.74 -5.75
C GLY A 437 -0.85 11.09 -4.84
N THR A 438 -0.84 12.28 -4.26
CA THR A 438 -1.98 12.86 -3.57
C THR A 438 -2.65 13.91 -4.44
N LEU A 439 -3.96 14.06 -4.31
CA LEU A 439 -4.68 15.18 -4.91
C LEU A 439 -4.24 16.46 -4.20
N GLY A 440 -3.35 17.24 -4.86
CA GLY A 440 -3.00 18.57 -4.36
C GLY A 440 -4.19 19.53 -4.48
N ALA A 441 -4.24 20.59 -3.66
CA ALA A 441 -5.38 21.52 -3.57
C ALA A 441 -5.94 22.00 -4.93
N LYS A 442 -5.05 22.33 -5.89
CA LYS A 442 -5.49 22.76 -7.24
C LYS A 442 -6.16 21.63 -8.03
N ALA A 443 -5.67 20.41 -7.90
CA ALA A 443 -6.23 19.24 -8.57
C ALA A 443 -7.57 18.87 -7.94
N ALA A 444 -7.65 18.81 -6.60
CA ALA A 444 -8.87 18.55 -5.87
C ALA A 444 -10.00 19.51 -6.25
N ILE A 445 -9.71 20.84 -6.31
CA ILE A 445 -10.71 21.83 -6.75
C ILE A 445 -11.19 21.56 -8.17
N ARG A 446 -10.30 21.20 -9.11
CA ARG A 446 -10.71 20.91 -10.51
C ARG A 446 -11.53 19.63 -10.61
N ASP A 447 -11.15 18.58 -9.90
CA ASP A 447 -11.86 17.31 -9.92
C ASP A 447 -13.24 17.43 -9.26
N VAL A 448 -13.32 18.03 -8.07
CA VAL A 448 -14.60 18.28 -7.38
C VAL A 448 -15.48 19.25 -8.19
N GLY A 449 -14.90 20.30 -8.78
CA GLY A 449 -15.64 21.23 -9.63
C GLY A 449 -16.27 20.53 -10.84
N ARG A 450 -15.53 19.63 -11.49
CA ARG A 450 -16.04 18.79 -12.59
C ARG A 450 -17.19 17.88 -12.11
N VAL A 451 -17.04 17.25 -10.96
CA VAL A 451 -18.06 16.36 -10.40
C VAL A 451 -19.34 17.12 -10.03
N LEU A 452 -19.20 18.36 -9.56
CA LEU A 452 -20.33 19.24 -9.22
C LEU A 452 -20.96 19.96 -10.44
N ASP A 453 -20.53 19.63 -11.67
CA ASP A 453 -20.97 20.26 -12.92
C ASP A 453 -20.73 21.79 -12.97
N ILE A 454 -19.71 22.29 -12.25
CA ILE A 454 -19.35 23.71 -12.29
C ILE A 454 -18.55 23.96 -13.59
N PRO A 455 -18.84 25.06 -14.32
CA PRO A 455 -18.12 25.39 -15.56
C PRO A 455 -16.61 25.45 -15.35
N TYR A 456 -15.85 24.85 -16.28
CA TYR A 456 -14.38 24.73 -16.20
C TYR A 456 -13.68 26.07 -15.96
N ASP A 457 -14.09 27.13 -16.67
CA ASP A 457 -13.49 28.47 -16.57
C ASP A 457 -13.65 29.07 -15.17
N GLU A 458 -14.79 28.83 -14.52
CA GLU A 458 -15.04 29.26 -13.13
C GLU A 458 -14.13 28.47 -12.16
N VAL A 459 -14.10 27.15 -12.29
CA VAL A 459 -13.25 26.27 -11.47
C VAL A 459 -11.77 26.60 -11.65
N ASP A 460 -11.30 26.81 -12.87
CA ASP A 460 -9.91 27.13 -13.16
C ASP A 460 -9.50 28.50 -12.59
N THR A 461 -10.43 29.47 -12.62
CA THR A 461 -10.22 30.78 -11.98
C THR A 461 -10.03 30.63 -10.47
N ILE A 462 -10.84 29.80 -9.80
CA ILE A 462 -10.72 29.52 -8.37
C ILE A 462 -9.41 28.77 -8.08
N ALA A 463 -9.08 27.74 -8.85
CA ALA A 463 -7.86 26.95 -8.68
C ALA A 463 -6.59 27.78 -8.85
N LYS A 464 -6.59 28.81 -9.72
CA LYS A 464 -5.48 29.74 -9.92
C LYS A 464 -5.22 30.65 -8.72
N LEU A 465 -6.21 30.88 -7.85
CA LEU A 465 -6.03 31.66 -6.61
C LEU A 465 -5.24 30.88 -5.56
N ILE A 466 -5.15 29.56 -5.66
CA ILE A 466 -4.35 28.75 -4.72
C ILE A 466 -2.86 29.08 -4.91
N PRO A 467 -2.12 29.47 -3.85
CA PRO A 467 -0.69 29.71 -3.92
C PRO A 467 0.10 28.50 -4.44
N SER A 468 1.16 28.74 -5.22
CA SER A 468 2.00 27.66 -5.78
C SER A 468 3.11 27.25 -4.84
N GLN A 469 2.77 26.84 -3.62
CA GLN A 469 3.71 26.33 -2.61
C GLN A 469 3.59 24.79 -2.50
N PRO A 470 4.69 24.06 -2.24
CA PRO A 470 4.61 22.62 -1.98
C PRO A 470 3.70 22.31 -0.78
N ASN A 471 2.87 21.27 -0.91
CA ASN A 471 1.97 20.79 0.13
C ASN A 471 0.93 21.82 0.64
N MET A 472 0.62 22.83 -0.18
CA MET A 472 -0.44 23.82 0.13
C MET A 472 -1.79 23.11 0.29
N THR A 473 -2.42 23.30 1.45
CA THR A 473 -3.80 22.81 1.70
C THR A 473 -4.84 23.87 1.35
N ILE A 474 -6.08 23.48 1.12
CA ILE A 474 -7.17 24.43 0.87
C ILE A 474 -7.42 25.33 2.08
N ALA A 475 -7.30 24.79 3.29
CA ALA A 475 -7.44 25.57 4.52
C ALA A 475 -6.34 26.64 4.66
N GLN A 476 -5.09 26.31 4.35
CA GLN A 476 -3.99 27.28 4.32
C GLN A 476 -4.22 28.33 3.23
N ALA A 477 -4.63 27.92 2.03
CA ALA A 477 -4.90 28.85 0.93
C ALA A 477 -6.03 29.83 1.28
N LEU A 478 -7.08 29.41 1.96
CA LEU A 478 -8.15 30.29 2.46
C LEU A 478 -7.64 31.29 3.50
N ALA A 479 -6.67 30.92 4.32
CA ALA A 479 -6.06 31.83 5.32
C ALA A 479 -5.09 32.84 4.68
N GLU A 480 -4.33 32.41 3.65
CA GLU A 480 -3.26 33.21 3.05
C GLU A 480 -3.73 34.09 1.86
N GLU A 481 -4.80 33.72 1.14
CA GLU A 481 -5.27 34.44 -0.04
C GLU A 481 -6.62 35.12 0.22
N PRO A 482 -6.62 36.44 0.49
CA PRO A 482 -7.85 37.18 0.82
C PRO A 482 -8.92 37.14 -0.28
N LYS A 483 -8.51 37.06 -1.56
CA LYS A 483 -9.45 37.00 -2.68
C LYS A 483 -10.19 35.67 -2.71
N LEU A 484 -9.51 34.56 -2.35
CA LEU A 484 -10.14 33.25 -2.26
C LEU A 484 -11.15 33.20 -1.11
N SER A 485 -10.76 33.74 0.06
CA SER A 485 -11.61 33.87 1.24
C SER A 485 -12.87 34.71 0.97
N ALA A 486 -12.69 35.88 0.36
CA ALA A 486 -13.79 36.77 -0.01
C ALA A 486 -14.74 36.12 -1.03
N LEU A 487 -14.19 35.40 -2.03
CA LEU A 487 -14.97 34.67 -3.03
C LEU A 487 -15.78 33.53 -2.40
N SER A 488 -15.16 32.78 -1.51
CA SER A 488 -15.83 31.73 -0.73
C SER A 488 -17.00 32.25 0.11
N ALA A 489 -16.82 33.40 0.76
CA ALA A 489 -17.85 34.03 1.59
C ALA A 489 -19.00 34.64 0.77
N SER A 490 -18.70 35.19 -0.42
CA SER A 490 -19.70 35.88 -1.27
C SER A 490 -20.50 34.94 -2.19
N ARG A 491 -19.96 33.75 -2.48
CA ARG A 491 -20.61 32.76 -3.38
C ARG A 491 -20.75 31.40 -2.70
N PRO A 492 -21.98 31.00 -2.30
CA PRO A 492 -22.20 29.71 -1.64
C PRO A 492 -21.73 28.49 -2.43
N SER A 493 -21.80 28.51 -3.77
CA SER A 493 -21.29 27.45 -4.64
C SER A 493 -19.77 27.27 -4.52
N VAL A 494 -19.02 28.38 -4.41
CA VAL A 494 -17.57 28.34 -4.21
C VAL A 494 -17.22 27.88 -2.80
N GLY A 495 -17.96 28.34 -1.79
CA GLY A 495 -17.82 27.87 -0.41
C GLY A 495 -18.02 26.35 -0.31
N ASN A 496 -19.04 25.83 -0.95
CA ASN A 496 -19.30 24.38 -1.01
C ASN A 496 -18.18 23.63 -1.74
N LEU A 497 -17.76 24.11 -2.91
CA LEU A 497 -16.64 23.53 -3.68
C LEU A 497 -15.37 23.42 -2.83
N LEU A 498 -14.99 24.50 -2.15
CA LEU A 498 -13.78 24.54 -1.32
C LEU A 498 -13.89 23.67 -0.05
N SER A 499 -15.07 23.64 0.56
CA SER A 499 -15.35 22.78 1.72
C SER A 499 -15.20 21.30 1.37
N VAL A 500 -15.85 20.88 0.28
CA VAL A 500 -15.79 19.47 -0.18
C VAL A 500 -14.41 19.09 -0.70
N ALA A 501 -13.75 19.97 -1.43
CA ALA A 501 -12.40 19.69 -1.92
C ALA A 501 -11.34 19.68 -0.80
N GLY A 502 -11.67 20.22 0.38
CA GLY A 502 -10.83 20.24 1.58
C GLY A 502 -11.07 19.10 2.55
N SER A 503 -12.20 18.39 2.42
CA SER A 503 -12.54 17.20 3.21
C SER A 503 -11.90 15.93 2.65
#